data_beb88eed9192e974585bffc08c33ea90
#
_entry.id   beb88eed9192e974585bffc08c33ea90
#
_cell.length_a   1.000
_cell.length_b   1.000
_cell.length_c   1.000
_cell.angle_alpha   90.00
_cell.angle_beta   90.00
_cell.angle_gamma   90.00
#
_symmetry.space_group_name_H-M   'P 1'
#
loop_
_entity.id
_entity.type
_entity.pdbx_description
1 polymer ?
#
loop_
_entity_poly.entity_id
_entity_poly.type
_entity_poly.pdbx_seq_one_letter_code
_entity_poly.pdbx_strand_id
1 'polypeptide(L)'
;MAVSRVLPHNLEAEQSVLGCVLMDQELQSELLTELKEGDFYNESHKTIFNAMCEIYNQSKPVDLITLCDKLDGDGKLEQVGGISYVTDLTGVIPSTANYRSYFDIVRRDGILRALIRSANKILEDCYGSSDSDASLSLAEKSIYDISAENDTSTLSLLSEKLGDVLHKFEEIGKDSNAFAGLKSGFIEMDKFTNGFRRGNLIILAARPSNGKTTLAMNIVENAAIQSDAVCAVFALEMTKEELAQRMLCSISGVDNGRAIRGQIDEEGWQKLWAARKKLSDRKIFVDDTSITTPGEILSKCRRLKSKQGRLDLIVVDHIQLMEVQKGGTKRGDNRQQEITQISRNLKMIAKELDVPVIALSQLSRLVTNRTGQKPVLSDLRESGAIEQDADIVMFIHRPDKVAEESEIAKGKVMKNVAEILIEKNRAGSTGSFELLFKGGNTKFVDLPKDYKSQFETVQTGGGRDMPPAPEDIDDAPFDPDNATSFAPPEDEGTFTPPDDVFDASELFEKMPNGERGSTEQNGDNDIKVGQTDINDIF
;
A
#
# COMPACT_ATOMS: atom_id res chain seq x y z
N MET A 1 39.96 28.23 7.70
CA MET A 1 39.16 29.38 7.28
C MET A 1 37.82 28.84 6.84
N ALA A 2 36.74 29.12 7.56
CA ALA A 2 35.39 28.78 7.13
C ALA A 2 35.07 29.67 5.93
N VAL A 3 35.00 29.09 4.74
CA VAL A 3 34.49 29.78 3.58
C VAL A 3 33.00 30.07 3.88
N SER A 4 32.66 31.35 4.05
CA SER A 4 31.28 31.80 4.15
C SER A 4 30.59 31.40 2.85
N ARG A 5 29.89 30.24 2.84
CA ARG A 5 29.15 29.75 1.68
C ARG A 5 27.86 30.54 1.63
N VAL A 6 27.67 31.32 0.57
CA VAL A 6 26.40 31.99 0.28
C VAL A 6 25.37 30.93 -0.05
N LEU A 7 24.15 31.06 0.51
CA LEU A 7 23.06 30.15 0.20
C LEU A 7 22.67 30.24 -1.29
N PRO A 8 22.29 29.14 -1.93
CA PRO A 8 21.84 29.14 -3.32
C PRO A 8 20.67 30.11 -3.52
N HIS A 9 20.78 31.02 -4.47
CA HIS A 9 19.75 31.99 -4.84
C HIS A 9 19.99 32.59 -6.22
N ASN A 10 18.92 33.05 -6.85
CA ASN A 10 18.98 33.82 -8.09
C ASN A 10 17.92 34.94 -8.03
N LEU A 11 18.36 36.15 -7.67
CA LEU A 11 17.46 37.29 -7.47
C LEU A 11 16.75 37.71 -8.75
N GLU A 12 17.41 37.59 -9.91
CA GLU A 12 16.81 37.92 -11.22
C GLU A 12 15.66 36.94 -11.56
N ALA A 13 15.85 35.64 -11.25
CA ALA A 13 14.79 34.65 -11.46
C ALA A 13 13.62 34.89 -10.48
N GLU A 14 13.88 35.25 -9.23
CA GLU A 14 12.82 35.59 -8.26
C GLU A 14 12.00 36.79 -8.73
N GLN A 15 12.67 37.88 -9.15
CA GLN A 15 12.00 39.07 -9.70
C GLN A 15 11.18 38.72 -10.94
N SER A 16 11.75 37.89 -11.83
CA SER A 16 11.07 37.46 -13.05
C SER A 16 9.80 36.66 -12.75
N VAL A 17 9.84 35.74 -11.76
CA VAL A 17 8.64 34.99 -11.35
C VAL A 17 7.56 35.91 -10.79
N LEU A 18 7.92 36.84 -9.89
CA LEU A 18 6.97 37.80 -9.33
C LEU A 18 6.38 38.73 -10.43
N GLY A 19 7.23 39.12 -11.38
CA GLY A 19 6.78 39.91 -12.54
C GLY A 19 5.81 39.13 -13.44
N CYS A 20 6.06 37.81 -13.68
CA CYS A 20 5.13 36.96 -14.42
C CYS A 20 3.74 36.90 -13.77
N VAL A 21 3.68 36.74 -12.44
CA VAL A 21 2.40 36.75 -11.69
C VAL A 21 1.61 38.04 -11.89
N LEU A 22 2.29 39.19 -11.92
CA LEU A 22 1.64 40.48 -12.12
C LEU A 22 1.17 40.75 -13.55
N MET A 23 1.90 40.17 -14.54
CA MET A 23 1.65 40.43 -15.96
C MET A 23 0.64 39.49 -16.59
N ASP A 24 0.48 38.28 -16.06
CA ASP A 24 -0.28 37.21 -16.71
C ASP A 24 -1.19 36.48 -15.72
N GLN A 25 -2.49 36.67 -15.84
CA GLN A 25 -3.50 36.06 -14.97
C GLN A 25 -3.61 34.55 -15.13
N GLU A 26 -3.31 34.02 -16.31
CA GLU A 26 -3.36 32.57 -16.54
C GLU A 26 -2.28 31.84 -15.73
N LEU A 27 -1.12 32.47 -15.53
CA LEU A 27 0.00 31.91 -14.76
C LEU A 27 -0.17 32.03 -13.25
N GLN A 28 -1.08 32.89 -12.76
CA GLN A 28 -1.28 33.10 -11.32
C GLN A 28 -1.66 31.82 -10.61
N SER A 29 -2.56 31.00 -11.19
CA SER A 29 -3.01 29.75 -10.56
C SER A 29 -1.87 28.75 -10.40
N GLU A 30 -0.98 28.61 -11.39
CA GLU A 30 0.15 27.69 -11.33
C GLU A 30 1.22 28.23 -10.38
N LEU A 31 1.69 29.46 -10.57
CA LEU A 31 2.82 30.01 -9.83
C LEU A 31 2.52 30.20 -8.34
N LEU A 32 1.29 30.68 -7.98
CA LEU A 32 0.90 30.90 -6.59
C LEU A 32 0.50 29.61 -5.85
N THR A 33 0.23 28.53 -6.58
CA THR A 33 -0.11 27.24 -5.98
C THR A 33 1.12 26.34 -5.81
N GLU A 34 2.04 26.36 -6.79
CA GLU A 34 3.20 25.44 -6.80
C GLU A 34 4.41 25.99 -6.03
N LEU A 35 4.60 27.32 -5.98
CA LEU A 35 5.67 27.95 -5.19
C LEU A 35 5.23 28.20 -3.75
N LYS A 36 6.23 28.30 -2.88
CA LYS A 36 6.06 28.62 -1.46
C LYS A 36 6.95 29.81 -1.08
N GLU A 37 6.60 30.48 0.02
CA GLU A 37 7.44 31.55 0.59
C GLU A 37 8.90 31.14 0.77
N GLY A 38 9.13 29.90 1.22
CA GLY A 38 10.45 29.32 1.43
C GLY A 38 11.31 29.16 0.17
N ASP A 39 10.70 29.24 -1.02
CA ASP A 39 11.39 29.15 -2.32
C ASP A 39 12.04 30.47 -2.73
N PHE A 40 11.73 31.55 -2.05
CA PHE A 40 12.38 32.83 -2.25
C PHE A 40 13.51 33.04 -1.22
N TYR A 41 14.60 33.64 -1.67
CA TYR A 41 15.75 33.98 -0.82
C TYR A 41 15.59 35.39 -0.20
N ASN A 42 15.17 36.37 -1.03
CA ASN A 42 15.03 37.76 -0.62
C ASN A 42 13.78 37.95 0.24
N GLU A 43 13.92 38.55 1.42
CA GLU A 43 12.81 38.79 2.36
C GLU A 43 11.72 39.68 1.77
N SER A 44 12.09 40.68 0.94
CA SER A 44 11.11 41.50 0.22
C SER A 44 10.30 40.66 -0.77
N HIS A 45 10.94 39.73 -1.48
CA HIS A 45 10.25 38.82 -2.42
C HIS A 45 9.30 37.87 -1.70
N LYS A 46 9.69 37.33 -0.54
CA LYS A 46 8.82 36.52 0.31
C LYS A 46 7.57 37.29 0.73
N THR A 47 7.78 38.51 1.20
CA THR A 47 6.68 39.39 1.65
C THR A 47 5.72 39.71 0.49
N ILE A 48 6.26 40.04 -0.69
CA ILE A 48 5.46 40.29 -1.91
C ILE A 48 4.71 39.02 -2.32
N PHE A 49 5.36 37.88 -2.37
CA PHE A 49 4.75 36.60 -2.75
C PHE A 49 3.62 36.20 -1.80
N ASN A 50 3.81 36.37 -0.48
CA ASN A 50 2.77 36.10 0.51
C ASN A 50 1.55 37.03 0.31
N ALA A 51 1.79 38.30 0.08
CA ALA A 51 0.69 39.22 -0.20
C ALA A 51 -0.08 38.85 -1.48
N MET A 52 0.61 38.42 -2.54
CA MET A 52 -0.02 37.89 -3.76
C MET A 52 -0.86 36.63 -3.47
N CYS A 53 -0.35 35.68 -2.69
CA CYS A 53 -1.09 34.50 -2.28
C CYS A 53 -2.33 34.82 -1.46
N GLU A 54 -2.25 35.79 -0.54
CA GLU A 54 -3.40 36.23 0.25
C GLU A 54 -4.50 36.85 -0.61
N ILE A 55 -4.13 37.68 -1.59
CA ILE A 55 -5.08 38.31 -2.55
C ILE A 55 -5.75 37.22 -3.39
N TYR A 56 -4.96 36.28 -3.92
CA TYR A 56 -5.44 35.17 -4.74
C TYR A 56 -6.41 34.27 -3.98
N ASN A 57 -6.09 33.92 -2.73
CA ASN A 57 -6.94 33.11 -1.85
C ASN A 57 -8.28 33.81 -1.50
N GLN A 58 -8.34 35.15 -1.59
CA GLN A 58 -9.57 35.90 -1.46
C GLN A 58 -10.37 35.99 -2.79
N SER A 59 -9.92 35.25 -3.82
CA SER A 59 -10.52 35.30 -5.16
C SER A 59 -10.56 36.70 -5.78
N LYS A 60 -9.58 37.52 -5.43
CA LYS A 60 -9.38 38.86 -6.01
C LYS A 60 -8.31 38.81 -7.10
N PRO A 61 -8.36 39.66 -8.13
CA PRO A 61 -7.31 39.73 -9.12
C PRO A 61 -6.01 40.22 -8.47
N VAL A 62 -4.89 39.53 -8.82
CA VAL A 62 -3.55 39.90 -8.37
C VAL A 62 -2.94 40.80 -9.45
N ASP A 63 -2.96 42.12 -9.21
CA ASP A 63 -2.37 43.12 -10.07
C ASP A 63 -1.58 44.16 -9.25
N LEU A 64 -0.91 45.09 -9.94
CA LEU A 64 -0.08 46.08 -9.31
C LEU A 64 -0.82 46.92 -8.28
N ILE A 65 -2.10 47.27 -8.55
CA ILE A 65 -2.89 48.15 -7.71
C ILE A 65 -3.32 47.39 -6.44
N THR A 66 -3.88 46.20 -6.61
CA THR A 66 -4.36 45.38 -5.49
C THR A 66 -3.21 44.91 -4.60
N LEU A 67 -2.03 44.66 -5.17
CA LEU A 67 -0.83 44.28 -4.42
C LEU A 67 -0.30 45.48 -3.60
N CYS A 68 -0.20 46.67 -4.19
CA CYS A 68 0.26 47.84 -3.46
C CYS A 68 -0.71 48.24 -2.33
N ASP A 69 -2.02 48.19 -2.58
CA ASP A 69 -3.06 48.46 -1.57
C ASP A 69 -2.96 47.46 -0.39
N LYS A 70 -2.77 46.18 -0.69
CA LYS A 70 -2.59 45.14 0.32
C LYS A 70 -1.31 45.35 1.16
N LEU A 71 -0.17 45.62 0.50
CA LEU A 71 1.10 45.86 1.17
C LEU A 71 1.09 47.14 2.03
N ASP A 72 0.39 48.17 1.58
CA ASP A 72 0.23 49.40 2.33
C ASP A 72 -0.68 49.19 3.55
N GLY A 73 -1.82 48.53 3.37
CA GLY A 73 -2.73 48.14 4.44
C GLY A 73 -2.05 47.29 5.53
N ASP A 74 -1.09 46.45 5.16
CA ASP A 74 -0.27 45.63 6.09
C ASP A 74 0.92 46.41 6.66
N GLY A 75 1.17 47.66 6.24
CA GLY A 75 2.33 48.46 6.66
C GLY A 75 3.69 47.95 6.19
N LYS A 76 3.71 47.13 5.12
CA LYS A 76 4.90 46.46 4.59
C LYS A 76 5.43 47.07 3.29
N LEU A 77 4.70 48.02 2.67
CA LEU A 77 5.03 48.57 1.37
C LEU A 77 6.44 49.20 1.34
N GLU A 78 6.78 50.00 2.34
CA GLU A 78 8.12 50.62 2.43
C GLU A 78 9.23 49.57 2.65
N GLN A 79 8.97 48.48 3.38
CA GLN A 79 9.93 47.43 3.64
C GLN A 79 10.31 46.63 2.39
N VAL A 80 9.40 46.49 1.44
CA VAL A 80 9.63 45.80 0.17
C VAL A 80 10.29 46.66 -0.89
N GLY A 81 10.49 47.97 -0.62
CA GLY A 81 11.11 48.92 -1.54
C GLY A 81 10.13 49.93 -2.18
N GLY A 82 8.91 50.03 -1.62
CA GLY A 82 7.88 50.99 -2.05
C GLY A 82 7.25 50.64 -3.40
N ILE A 83 6.33 51.51 -3.85
CA ILE A 83 5.61 51.35 -5.12
C ILE A 83 6.58 51.22 -6.30
N SER A 84 7.71 51.96 -6.29
CA SER A 84 8.68 51.93 -7.36
C SER A 84 9.25 50.51 -7.59
N TYR A 85 9.64 49.84 -6.52
CA TYR A 85 10.18 48.47 -6.61
C TYR A 85 9.15 47.46 -7.14
N VAL A 86 7.90 47.55 -6.63
CA VAL A 86 6.83 46.68 -7.10
C VAL A 86 6.51 46.91 -8.58
N THR A 87 6.57 48.18 -9.02
CA THR A 87 6.41 48.51 -10.45
C THR A 87 7.55 48.00 -11.31
N ASP A 88 8.80 48.10 -10.82
CA ASP A 88 9.99 47.65 -11.52
C ASP A 88 9.94 46.13 -11.79
N LEU A 89 9.30 45.32 -10.93
CA LEU A 89 9.13 43.88 -11.16
C LEU A 89 8.43 43.57 -12.50
N THR A 90 7.49 44.39 -12.92
CA THR A 90 6.82 44.20 -14.23
C THR A 90 7.69 44.61 -15.41
N GLY A 91 8.74 45.44 -15.17
CA GLY A 91 9.69 45.88 -16.20
C GLY A 91 10.90 44.95 -16.37
N VAL A 92 11.14 44.01 -15.45
CA VAL A 92 12.30 43.12 -15.49
C VAL A 92 12.22 42.12 -16.66
N ILE A 93 11.02 41.69 -17.04
CA ILE A 93 10.80 40.70 -18.06
C ILE A 93 10.11 41.28 -19.29
N PRO A 94 10.65 41.03 -20.49
CA PRO A 94 9.99 41.46 -21.73
C PRO A 94 8.81 40.56 -22.13
N SER A 95 8.69 39.37 -21.60
CA SER A 95 7.65 38.38 -21.93
C SER A 95 7.55 37.31 -20.87
N THR A 96 6.32 36.82 -20.64
CA THR A 96 6.02 35.69 -19.72
C THR A 96 6.35 34.31 -20.32
N ALA A 97 6.74 34.21 -21.60
CA ALA A 97 6.96 32.95 -22.33
C ALA A 97 7.99 32.00 -21.66
N ASN A 98 8.94 32.54 -20.92
CA ASN A 98 10.00 31.78 -20.28
C ASN A 98 9.76 31.54 -18.77
N TYR A 99 8.54 31.77 -18.26
CA TYR A 99 8.22 31.68 -16.84
C TYR A 99 8.65 30.34 -16.21
N ARG A 100 8.51 29.23 -16.96
CA ARG A 100 8.87 27.89 -16.48
C ARG A 100 10.35 27.78 -16.12
N SER A 101 11.22 28.37 -16.92
CA SER A 101 12.66 28.38 -16.61
C SER A 101 12.98 29.16 -15.34
N TYR A 102 12.32 30.30 -15.13
CA TYR A 102 12.50 31.08 -13.88
C TYR A 102 11.92 30.36 -12.67
N PHE A 103 10.76 29.77 -12.82
CA PHE A 103 10.12 28.90 -11.83
C PHE A 103 11.04 27.76 -11.39
N ASP A 104 11.60 26.98 -12.35
CA ASP A 104 12.48 25.85 -12.07
C ASP A 104 13.75 26.29 -11.32
N ILE A 105 14.32 27.46 -11.63
CA ILE A 105 15.48 28.03 -10.93
C ILE A 105 15.10 28.36 -9.48
N VAL A 106 14.02 29.09 -9.25
CA VAL A 106 13.57 29.51 -7.90
C VAL A 106 13.28 28.29 -7.03
N ARG A 107 12.53 27.33 -7.56
CA ARG A 107 12.18 26.08 -6.88
C ARG A 107 13.41 25.25 -6.53
N ARG A 108 14.32 25.03 -7.51
CA ARG A 108 15.59 24.31 -7.30
C ARG A 108 16.40 24.94 -6.15
N ASP A 109 16.55 26.25 -6.19
CA ASP A 109 17.35 26.97 -5.19
C ASP A 109 16.65 26.97 -3.80
N GLY A 110 15.32 26.99 -3.77
CA GLY A 110 14.51 26.77 -2.58
C GLY A 110 14.73 25.40 -1.94
N ILE A 111 14.69 24.35 -2.74
CA ILE A 111 14.96 22.97 -2.30
C ILE A 111 16.39 22.85 -1.74
N LEU A 112 17.39 23.39 -2.42
CA LEU A 112 18.77 23.36 -1.95
C LEU A 112 18.92 24.08 -0.60
N ARG A 113 18.25 25.23 -0.40
CA ARG A 113 18.23 25.93 0.89
C ARG A 113 17.52 25.13 1.98
N ALA A 114 16.43 24.45 1.67
CA ALA A 114 15.73 23.59 2.60
C ALA A 114 16.63 22.42 3.05
N LEU A 115 17.33 21.78 2.11
CA LEU A 115 18.31 20.72 2.39
C LEU A 115 19.46 21.23 3.28
N ILE A 116 20.01 22.40 2.99
CA ILE A 116 21.08 23.01 3.81
C ILE A 116 20.59 23.30 5.22
N ARG A 117 19.36 23.85 5.38
CA ARG A 117 18.77 24.09 6.71
C ARG A 117 18.58 22.80 7.50
N SER A 118 18.05 21.75 6.84
CA SER A 118 17.86 20.44 7.48
C SER A 118 19.20 19.79 7.85
N ALA A 119 20.20 19.87 6.98
CA ALA A 119 21.54 19.38 7.28
C ALA A 119 22.16 20.07 8.50
N ASN A 120 22.04 21.40 8.60
CA ASN A 120 22.52 22.15 9.76
C ASN A 120 21.75 21.77 11.03
N LYS A 121 20.43 21.58 10.97
CA LYS A 121 19.63 21.14 12.10
C LYS A 121 20.04 19.74 12.58
N ILE A 122 20.27 18.81 11.64
CA ILE A 122 20.77 17.46 11.95
C ILE A 122 22.17 17.56 12.60
N LEU A 123 23.04 18.41 12.07
CA LEU A 123 24.39 18.62 12.59
C LEU A 123 24.35 19.17 14.02
N GLU A 124 23.54 20.18 14.30
CA GLU A 124 23.35 20.73 15.65
C GLU A 124 22.80 19.68 16.63
N ASP A 125 21.81 18.87 16.20
CA ASP A 125 21.24 17.79 17.01
C ASP A 125 22.31 16.74 17.35
N CYS A 126 23.07 16.28 16.35
CA CYS A 126 24.17 15.32 16.55
C CYS A 126 25.28 15.80 17.49
N TYR A 127 25.53 17.09 17.56
CA TYR A 127 26.47 17.65 18.53
C TYR A 127 25.89 17.80 19.94
N GLY A 128 24.56 17.96 20.05
CA GLY A 128 23.87 18.17 21.33
C GLY A 128 23.25 16.91 21.95
N SER A 129 23.01 15.90 21.16
CA SER A 129 22.33 14.67 21.58
C SER A 129 23.29 13.56 21.94
N SER A 130 22.97 12.79 22.98
CA SER A 130 23.62 11.52 23.32
C SER A 130 22.84 10.29 22.78
N ASP A 131 21.69 10.50 22.16
CA ASP A 131 20.82 9.44 21.63
C ASP A 131 20.92 9.39 20.09
N SER A 132 21.64 8.38 19.61
CA SER A 132 21.85 8.16 18.17
C SER A 132 20.56 7.83 17.40
N ASP A 133 19.63 7.11 18.04
CA ASP A 133 18.41 6.66 17.39
C ASP A 133 17.41 7.82 17.23
N ALA A 134 17.33 8.69 18.23
CA ALA A 134 16.55 9.92 18.16
C ALA A 134 17.06 10.86 17.05
N SER A 135 18.40 11.07 16.99
CA SER A 135 19.04 11.89 15.95
C SER A 135 18.85 11.33 14.55
N LEU A 136 18.93 9.99 14.39
CA LEU A 136 18.67 9.34 13.11
C LEU A 136 17.21 9.53 12.68
N SER A 137 16.26 9.35 13.59
CA SER A 137 14.84 9.57 13.32
C SER A 137 14.52 11.02 12.92
N LEU A 138 15.18 12.00 13.58
CA LEU A 138 15.07 13.41 13.21
C LEU A 138 15.60 13.68 11.79
N ALA A 139 16.75 13.06 11.44
CA ALA A 139 17.35 13.20 10.12
C ALA A 139 16.45 12.61 9.02
N GLU A 140 15.96 11.38 9.21
CA GLU A 140 15.03 10.71 8.29
C GLU A 140 13.77 11.55 8.09
N LYS A 141 13.16 12.04 9.18
CA LYS A 141 11.97 12.89 9.12
C LYS A 141 12.22 14.20 8.36
N SER A 142 13.33 14.89 8.66
CA SER A 142 13.65 16.18 8.05
C SER A 142 13.87 16.07 6.53
N ILE A 143 14.50 14.99 6.07
CA ILE A 143 14.69 14.71 4.64
C ILE A 143 13.37 14.32 3.98
N TYR A 144 12.57 13.51 4.69
CA TYR A 144 11.25 13.10 4.20
C TYR A 144 10.31 14.28 4.00
N ASP A 145 10.23 15.19 4.97
CA ASP A 145 9.37 16.38 4.91
C ASP A 145 9.69 17.21 3.65
N ILE A 146 10.99 17.40 3.32
CA ILE A 146 11.42 18.08 2.09
C ILE A 146 10.98 17.31 0.84
N SER A 147 11.12 15.99 0.83
CA SER A 147 10.70 15.15 -0.32
C SER A 147 9.19 15.18 -0.53
N ALA A 148 8.43 15.04 0.55
CA ALA A 148 6.96 15.05 0.53
C ALA A 148 6.39 16.43 0.12
N GLU A 149 7.05 17.53 0.54
CA GLU A 149 6.67 18.88 0.14
C GLU A 149 6.92 19.19 -1.33
N ASN A 150 7.86 18.46 -1.95
CA ASN A 150 8.17 18.60 -3.38
C ASN A 150 7.34 17.67 -4.28
N ASP A 151 6.68 16.68 -3.70
CA ASP A 151 5.78 15.78 -4.42
C ASP A 151 4.39 16.44 -4.53
N THR A 152 4.33 17.55 -5.26
CA THR A 152 3.05 18.11 -5.69
C THR A 152 2.44 17.12 -6.68
N SER A 153 1.61 16.21 -6.15
CA SER A 153 0.75 15.35 -6.96
C SER A 153 -0.24 16.26 -7.70
N THR A 154 0.19 16.76 -8.85
CA THR A 154 -0.68 17.49 -9.77
C THR A 154 -1.86 16.61 -10.15
N LEU A 155 -3.06 17.18 -10.18
CA LEU A 155 -4.21 16.50 -10.76
C LEU A 155 -3.83 16.06 -12.17
N SER A 156 -3.79 14.75 -12.43
CA SER A 156 -3.53 14.21 -13.75
C SER A 156 -4.85 14.02 -14.49
N LEU A 157 -4.86 14.30 -15.78
CA LEU A 157 -6.03 14.06 -16.62
C LEU A 157 -6.34 12.56 -16.66
N LEU A 158 -7.59 12.21 -16.38
CA LEU A 158 -8.05 10.81 -16.44
C LEU A 158 -7.78 10.17 -17.81
N SER A 159 -7.86 10.97 -18.90
CA SER A 159 -7.58 10.50 -20.27
C SER A 159 -6.18 9.92 -20.46
N GLU A 160 -5.18 10.41 -19.72
CA GLU A 160 -3.80 9.89 -19.77
C GLU A 160 -3.71 8.45 -19.26
N LYS A 161 -4.63 8.05 -18.37
CA LYS A 161 -4.67 6.71 -17.78
C LYS A 161 -5.59 5.73 -18.52
N LEU A 162 -6.46 6.21 -19.40
CA LEU A 162 -7.40 5.33 -20.10
C LEU A 162 -6.69 4.32 -21.00
N GLY A 163 -5.60 4.73 -21.69
CA GLY A 163 -4.79 3.84 -22.50
C GLY A 163 -4.16 2.70 -21.68
N ASP A 164 -3.57 3.03 -20.52
CA ASP A 164 -2.98 2.06 -19.60
C ASP A 164 -4.03 1.05 -19.10
N VAL A 165 -5.26 1.52 -18.83
CA VAL A 165 -6.37 0.67 -18.35
C VAL A 165 -6.85 -0.27 -19.46
N LEU A 166 -7.02 0.23 -20.68
CA LEU A 166 -7.41 -0.61 -21.82
C LEU A 166 -6.38 -1.69 -22.10
N HIS A 167 -5.10 -1.33 -22.12
CA HIS A 167 -4.02 -2.30 -22.28
C HIS A 167 -4.04 -3.39 -21.20
N LYS A 168 -4.31 -3.01 -19.94
CA LYS A 168 -4.51 -3.97 -18.84
C LYS A 168 -5.69 -4.91 -19.10
N PHE A 169 -6.80 -4.42 -19.61
CA PHE A 169 -7.94 -5.28 -19.94
C PHE A 169 -7.63 -6.27 -21.06
N GLU A 170 -6.87 -5.85 -22.08
CA GLU A 170 -6.40 -6.74 -23.15
C GLU A 170 -5.48 -7.84 -22.61
N GLU A 171 -4.57 -7.49 -21.68
CA GLU A 171 -3.67 -8.46 -21.06
C GLU A 171 -4.43 -9.46 -20.18
N ILE A 172 -5.42 -8.99 -19.38
CA ILE A 172 -6.31 -9.87 -18.59
C ILE A 172 -7.08 -10.82 -19.51
N GLY A 173 -7.51 -10.35 -20.68
CA GLY A 173 -8.20 -11.20 -21.67
C GLY A 173 -7.31 -12.32 -22.24
N LYS A 174 -5.98 -12.12 -22.26
CA LYS A 174 -4.99 -13.12 -22.70
C LYS A 174 -4.57 -14.07 -21.60
N ASP A 175 -4.43 -13.57 -20.37
CA ASP A 175 -4.08 -14.35 -19.18
C ASP A 175 -4.84 -13.78 -17.97
N SER A 176 -5.85 -14.49 -17.53
CA SER A 176 -6.67 -14.10 -16.37
C SER A 176 -5.87 -14.01 -15.06
N ASN A 177 -4.67 -14.60 -14.99
CA ASN A 177 -3.76 -14.52 -13.86
C ASN A 177 -2.80 -13.32 -13.93
N ALA A 178 -2.65 -12.66 -15.07
CA ALA A 178 -1.65 -11.61 -15.29
C ALA A 178 -1.84 -10.39 -14.35
N PHE A 179 -3.07 -10.13 -13.89
CA PHE A 179 -3.42 -8.99 -13.03
C PHE A 179 -4.10 -9.40 -11.72
N ALA A 180 -4.06 -10.69 -11.38
CA ALA A 180 -4.41 -11.11 -10.04
C ALA A 180 -3.46 -10.43 -9.04
N GLY A 181 -3.99 -9.99 -7.91
CA GLY A 181 -3.16 -9.53 -6.79
C GLY A 181 -2.28 -10.67 -6.27
N LEU A 182 -1.49 -10.40 -5.22
CA LEU A 182 -0.70 -11.43 -4.56
C LEU A 182 -1.62 -12.55 -4.05
N LYS A 183 -1.38 -13.79 -4.49
CA LYS A 183 -2.18 -14.95 -4.10
C LYS A 183 -1.99 -15.27 -2.62
N SER A 184 -3.08 -15.54 -1.92
CA SER A 184 -3.07 -16.01 -0.54
C SER A 184 -2.61 -17.48 -0.42
N GLY A 185 -2.75 -18.22 -1.53
CA GLY A 185 -2.53 -19.66 -1.58
C GLY A 185 -3.70 -20.50 -1.08
N PHE A 186 -4.85 -19.87 -0.79
CA PHE A 186 -6.13 -20.53 -0.49
C PHE A 186 -7.10 -20.31 -1.65
N ILE A 187 -7.57 -21.38 -2.25
CA ILE A 187 -8.34 -21.36 -3.51
C ILE A 187 -9.59 -20.48 -3.39
N GLU A 188 -10.39 -20.70 -2.34
CA GLU A 188 -11.64 -19.94 -2.17
C GLU A 188 -11.38 -18.48 -1.80
N MET A 189 -10.36 -18.19 -0.98
CA MET A 189 -9.96 -16.82 -0.66
C MET A 189 -9.56 -16.05 -1.92
N ASP A 190 -8.76 -16.67 -2.77
CA ASP A 190 -8.27 -16.05 -4.00
C ASP A 190 -9.40 -15.86 -5.02
N LYS A 191 -10.42 -16.72 -5.06
CA LYS A 191 -11.63 -16.51 -5.88
C LYS A 191 -12.42 -15.27 -5.44
N PHE A 192 -12.61 -15.04 -4.13
CA PHE A 192 -13.31 -13.86 -3.62
C PHE A 192 -12.53 -12.57 -3.80
N THR A 193 -11.20 -12.62 -3.55
CA THR A 193 -10.36 -11.41 -3.51
C THR A 193 -9.69 -11.10 -4.85
N ASN A 194 -9.61 -12.09 -5.77
CA ASN A 194 -8.75 -12.06 -6.94
C ASN A 194 -7.28 -11.75 -6.58
N GLY A 195 -6.82 -12.30 -5.44
CA GLY A 195 -5.56 -11.97 -4.82
C GLY A 195 -5.54 -10.60 -4.13
N PHE A 196 -4.53 -10.36 -3.31
CA PHE A 196 -4.37 -9.09 -2.58
C PHE A 196 -3.74 -8.04 -3.48
N ARG A 197 -4.51 -7.02 -3.83
CA ARG A 197 -4.06 -5.96 -4.76
C ARG A 197 -3.08 -5.02 -4.07
N ARG A 198 -2.15 -4.48 -4.84
CA ARG A 198 -1.24 -3.44 -4.39
C ARG A 198 -2.01 -2.23 -3.87
N GLY A 199 -1.51 -1.60 -2.81
CA GLY A 199 -2.16 -0.46 -2.16
C GLY A 199 -3.40 -0.79 -1.31
N ASN A 200 -3.77 -2.09 -1.16
CA ASN A 200 -4.90 -2.49 -0.33
C ASN A 200 -4.51 -2.65 1.14
N LEU A 201 -5.42 -2.20 2.02
CA LEU A 201 -5.42 -2.53 3.44
C LEU A 201 -6.42 -3.66 3.69
N ILE A 202 -5.92 -4.79 4.15
CA ILE A 202 -6.68 -6.00 4.47
C ILE A 202 -6.70 -6.15 6.00
N ILE A 203 -7.88 -6.19 6.59
CA ILE A 203 -8.06 -6.46 8.01
C ILE A 203 -8.43 -7.93 8.19
N LEU A 204 -7.64 -8.64 8.97
CA LEU A 204 -7.94 -10.00 9.41
C LEU A 204 -8.21 -10.00 10.90
N ALA A 205 -9.45 -10.20 11.30
CA ALA A 205 -9.86 -10.13 12.69
C ALA A 205 -10.41 -11.45 13.21
N ALA A 206 -10.13 -11.73 14.49
CA ALA A 206 -10.61 -12.94 15.16
C ALA A 206 -10.71 -12.74 16.67
N ARG A 207 -11.46 -13.62 17.32
CA ARG A 207 -11.36 -13.82 18.77
C ARG A 207 -9.98 -14.43 19.12
N PRO A 208 -9.48 -14.20 20.35
CA PRO A 208 -8.25 -14.86 20.81
C PRO A 208 -8.29 -16.36 20.56
N SER A 209 -7.17 -16.94 20.21
CA SER A 209 -6.97 -18.38 19.97
C SER A 209 -7.76 -18.98 18.79
N ASN A 210 -8.38 -18.18 17.92
CA ASN A 210 -9.06 -18.69 16.71
C ASN A 210 -8.12 -18.87 15.50
N GLY A 211 -6.82 -18.61 15.67
CA GLY A 211 -5.83 -18.84 14.61
C GLY A 211 -5.52 -17.63 13.73
N LYS A 212 -5.76 -16.40 14.21
CA LYS A 212 -5.50 -15.15 13.48
C LYS A 212 -4.06 -15.07 12.93
N THR A 213 -3.08 -15.14 13.82
CA THR A 213 -1.64 -15.15 13.49
C THR A 213 -1.29 -16.32 12.59
N THR A 214 -1.85 -17.51 12.86
CA THR A 214 -1.63 -18.71 12.06
C THR A 214 -2.06 -18.51 10.60
N LEU A 215 -3.27 -18.01 10.35
CA LEU A 215 -3.74 -17.78 8.98
C LEU A 215 -2.89 -16.74 8.26
N ALA A 216 -2.52 -15.65 8.95
CA ALA A 216 -1.65 -14.62 8.37
C ALA A 216 -0.27 -15.19 8.01
N MET A 217 0.33 -16.01 8.89
CA MET A 217 1.62 -16.64 8.60
C MET A 217 1.53 -17.66 7.47
N ASN A 218 0.44 -18.45 7.38
CA ASN A 218 0.24 -19.37 6.24
C ASN A 218 0.08 -18.59 4.92
N ILE A 219 -0.53 -17.41 4.91
CA ILE A 219 -0.55 -16.54 3.72
C ILE A 219 0.87 -16.07 3.37
N VAL A 220 1.68 -15.67 4.36
CA VAL A 220 3.10 -15.30 4.14
C VAL A 220 3.91 -16.47 3.58
N GLU A 221 3.75 -17.67 4.17
CA GLU A 221 4.39 -18.90 3.68
C GLU A 221 4.04 -19.18 2.23
N ASN A 222 2.75 -19.18 1.92
CA ASN A 222 2.27 -19.45 0.56
C ASN A 222 2.77 -18.39 -0.43
N ALA A 223 2.68 -17.10 -0.09
CA ALA A 223 3.17 -16.01 -0.93
C ALA A 223 4.67 -16.12 -1.20
N ALA A 224 5.46 -16.40 -0.18
CA ALA A 224 6.91 -16.55 -0.31
C ALA A 224 7.31 -17.79 -1.10
N ILE A 225 6.59 -18.93 -0.94
CA ILE A 225 6.93 -20.19 -1.60
C ILE A 225 6.41 -20.23 -3.03
N GLN A 226 5.15 -19.84 -3.27
CA GLN A 226 4.50 -19.95 -4.58
C GLN A 226 4.82 -18.79 -5.52
N SER A 227 4.94 -17.57 -4.98
CA SER A 227 5.13 -16.34 -5.77
C SER A 227 6.51 -15.71 -5.60
N ASP A 228 7.43 -16.35 -4.87
CA ASP A 228 8.74 -15.79 -4.49
C ASP A 228 8.63 -14.35 -3.93
N ALA A 229 7.55 -14.08 -3.19
CA ALA A 229 7.24 -12.77 -2.67
C ALA A 229 8.23 -12.33 -1.57
N VAL A 230 8.56 -11.04 -1.57
CA VAL A 230 9.31 -10.41 -0.49
C VAL A 230 8.30 -9.93 0.55
N CYS A 231 8.33 -10.55 1.74
CA CYS A 231 7.37 -10.30 2.81
C CYS A 231 8.04 -9.62 4.01
N ALA A 232 7.38 -8.60 4.57
CA ALA A 232 7.77 -7.98 5.84
C ALA A 232 6.70 -8.28 6.89
N VAL A 233 7.09 -8.84 8.03
CA VAL A 233 6.22 -9.23 9.15
C VAL A 233 6.62 -8.47 10.40
N PHE A 234 5.70 -7.68 10.94
CA PHE A 234 5.85 -6.98 12.22
C PHE A 234 5.10 -7.75 13.29
N ALA A 235 5.84 -8.49 14.11
CA ALA A 235 5.31 -9.38 15.12
C ALA A 235 5.41 -8.71 16.50
N LEU A 236 4.37 -8.02 16.91
CA LEU A 236 4.34 -7.26 18.18
C LEU A 236 3.98 -8.14 19.39
N GLU A 237 3.45 -9.34 19.15
CA GLU A 237 3.00 -10.27 20.20
C GLU A 237 3.95 -11.47 20.37
N MET A 238 4.69 -11.85 19.33
CA MET A 238 5.50 -13.08 19.29
C MET A 238 6.93 -12.79 18.88
N THR A 239 7.87 -13.60 19.40
CA THR A 239 9.29 -13.51 19.00
C THR A 239 9.55 -14.11 17.61
N LYS A 240 10.67 -13.76 16.99
CA LYS A 240 11.12 -14.33 15.70
C LYS A 240 11.26 -15.84 15.78
N GLU A 241 11.78 -16.34 16.91
CA GLU A 241 12.00 -17.77 17.16
C GLU A 241 10.67 -18.52 17.19
N GLU A 242 9.67 -17.98 17.89
CA GLU A 242 8.34 -18.60 17.97
C GLU A 242 7.65 -18.65 16.60
N LEU A 243 7.78 -17.58 15.81
CA LEU A 243 7.26 -17.56 14.43
C LEU A 243 7.97 -18.55 13.54
N ALA A 244 9.31 -18.58 13.58
CA ALA A 244 10.11 -19.51 12.79
C ALA A 244 9.78 -20.98 13.14
N GLN A 245 9.60 -21.27 14.44
CA GLN A 245 9.18 -22.61 14.89
C GLN A 245 7.81 -22.97 14.33
N ARG A 246 6.81 -22.08 14.42
CA ARG A 246 5.47 -22.34 13.88
C ARG A 246 5.48 -22.54 12.36
N MET A 247 6.25 -21.74 11.63
CA MET A 247 6.40 -21.89 10.18
C MET A 247 7.07 -23.22 9.81
N LEU A 248 8.11 -23.63 10.53
CA LEU A 248 8.74 -24.94 10.33
C LEU A 248 7.76 -26.09 10.58
N CYS A 249 6.97 -26.04 11.66
CA CYS A 249 5.96 -27.04 11.97
C CYS A 249 4.81 -27.04 10.94
N SER A 250 4.40 -25.84 10.48
CA SER A 250 3.37 -25.69 9.44
C SER A 250 3.77 -26.36 8.12
N ILE A 251 5.01 -26.15 7.68
CA ILE A 251 5.51 -26.66 6.40
C ILE A 251 5.91 -28.13 6.47
N SER A 252 6.50 -28.56 7.61
CA SER A 252 6.93 -29.95 7.80
C SER A 252 5.81 -30.91 8.12
N GLY A 253 4.66 -30.40 8.61
CA GLY A 253 3.58 -31.24 9.13
C GLY A 253 3.88 -31.84 10.52
N VAL A 254 4.99 -31.51 11.16
CA VAL A 254 5.34 -31.97 12.52
C VAL A 254 4.51 -31.23 13.56
N ASP A 255 3.97 -31.97 14.54
CA ASP A 255 3.20 -31.39 15.64
C ASP A 255 4.05 -30.44 16.48
N ASN A 256 3.60 -29.20 16.59
CA ASN A 256 4.31 -28.13 17.31
C ASN A 256 4.49 -28.46 18.81
N GLY A 257 3.50 -29.10 19.44
CA GLY A 257 3.59 -29.52 20.84
C GLY A 257 4.63 -30.63 21.03
N ARG A 258 4.75 -31.58 20.08
CA ARG A 258 5.81 -32.60 20.09
C ARG A 258 7.17 -31.96 19.87
N ALA A 259 7.27 -30.99 18.97
CA ALA A 259 8.52 -30.27 18.69
C ALA A 259 9.02 -29.51 19.93
N ILE A 260 8.14 -28.79 20.64
CA ILE A 260 8.50 -28.08 21.89
C ILE A 260 8.98 -29.04 22.98
N ARG A 261 8.39 -30.24 23.06
CA ARG A 261 8.78 -31.25 24.06
C ARG A 261 10.00 -32.07 23.65
N GLY A 262 10.60 -31.81 22.50
CA GLY A 262 11.72 -32.58 21.99
C GLY A 262 11.36 -34.01 21.57
N GLN A 263 10.06 -34.31 21.37
CA GLN A 263 9.54 -35.62 21.02
C GLN A 263 9.41 -35.79 19.50
N ILE A 264 10.53 -35.65 18.79
CA ILE A 264 10.59 -35.73 17.34
C ILE A 264 11.30 -37.02 16.97
N ASP A 265 10.66 -37.86 16.16
CA ASP A 265 11.24 -39.06 15.58
C ASP A 265 12.16 -38.73 14.39
N GLU A 266 12.84 -39.72 13.86
CA GLU A 266 13.81 -39.54 12.77
C GLU A 266 13.13 -39.03 11.50
N GLU A 267 11.92 -39.49 11.19
CA GLU A 267 11.12 -39.03 10.06
C GLU A 267 10.70 -37.54 10.25
N GLY A 268 10.29 -37.17 11.45
CA GLY A 268 9.98 -35.77 11.81
C GLY A 268 11.18 -34.84 11.62
N TRP A 269 12.38 -35.30 11.99
CA TRP A 269 13.60 -34.53 11.74
C TRP A 269 13.89 -34.37 10.25
N GLN A 270 13.70 -35.39 9.43
CA GLN A 270 13.86 -35.29 7.98
C GLN A 270 12.87 -34.28 7.38
N LYS A 271 11.60 -34.33 7.80
CA LYS A 271 10.56 -33.35 7.39
C LYS A 271 10.94 -31.93 7.80
N LEU A 272 11.44 -31.70 9.01
CA LEU A 272 11.90 -30.38 9.47
C LEU A 272 13.09 -29.85 8.67
N TRP A 273 14.06 -30.71 8.34
CA TRP A 273 15.19 -30.33 7.49
C TRP A 273 14.74 -29.98 6.07
N ALA A 274 13.80 -30.72 5.51
CA ALA A 274 13.20 -30.41 4.21
C ALA A 274 12.44 -29.06 4.25
N ALA A 275 11.67 -28.81 5.30
CA ALA A 275 10.96 -27.53 5.50
C ALA A 275 11.95 -26.35 5.63
N ARG A 276 13.04 -26.54 6.39
CA ARG A 276 14.11 -25.53 6.48
C ARG A 276 14.69 -25.21 5.10
N LYS A 277 14.96 -26.23 4.27
CA LYS A 277 15.47 -26.01 2.92
C LYS A 277 14.49 -25.23 2.05
N LYS A 278 13.17 -25.46 2.17
CA LYS A 278 12.14 -24.70 1.46
C LYS A 278 12.09 -23.24 1.88
N LEU A 279 12.38 -22.91 3.14
CA LEU A 279 12.32 -21.55 3.69
C LEU A 279 13.62 -20.77 3.55
N SER A 280 14.79 -21.44 3.53
CA SER A 280 16.10 -20.77 3.61
C SER A 280 16.36 -19.75 2.50
N ASP A 281 15.80 -19.97 1.31
CA ASP A 281 15.98 -19.10 0.17
C ASP A 281 14.83 -18.08 0.00
N ARG A 282 13.84 -18.11 0.91
CA ARG A 282 12.68 -17.22 0.84
C ARG A 282 12.91 -15.90 1.57
N LYS A 283 12.40 -14.84 1.01
CA LYS A 283 12.62 -13.47 1.49
C LYS A 283 11.54 -13.04 2.47
N ILE A 284 11.53 -13.65 3.65
CA ILE A 284 10.61 -13.32 4.75
C ILE A 284 11.42 -12.58 5.82
N PHE A 285 11.11 -11.31 6.02
CA PHE A 285 11.76 -10.43 7.00
C PHE A 285 10.83 -10.23 8.18
N VAL A 286 11.32 -10.51 9.39
CA VAL A 286 10.54 -10.41 10.63
C VAL A 286 11.15 -9.36 11.53
N ASP A 287 10.30 -8.47 12.03
CA ASP A 287 10.60 -7.52 13.09
C ASP A 287 9.74 -7.85 14.31
N ASP A 288 10.36 -8.18 15.44
CA ASP A 288 9.74 -8.56 16.70
C ASP A 288 9.88 -7.47 17.78
N THR A 289 10.07 -6.23 17.35
CA THR A 289 10.08 -5.09 18.27
C THR A 289 8.69 -4.90 18.88
N SER A 290 8.59 -5.00 20.22
CA SER A 290 7.31 -5.02 20.95
C SER A 290 6.51 -3.73 20.86
N ILE A 291 7.16 -2.60 20.56
CA ILE A 291 6.53 -1.27 20.43
C ILE A 291 6.95 -0.71 19.07
N THR A 292 5.98 -0.40 18.25
CA THR A 292 6.22 0.11 16.90
C THR A 292 5.17 1.16 16.53
N THR A 293 5.60 2.20 15.83
CA THR A 293 4.74 3.23 15.26
C THR A 293 4.55 3.03 13.75
N PRO A 294 3.46 3.53 13.14
CA PRO A 294 3.31 3.48 11.68
C PRO A 294 4.47 4.12 10.91
N GLY A 295 5.08 5.19 11.47
CA GLY A 295 6.24 5.85 10.87
C GLY A 295 7.48 4.95 10.81
N GLU A 296 7.74 4.18 11.87
CA GLU A 296 8.83 3.20 11.90
C GLU A 296 8.61 2.06 10.91
N ILE A 297 7.37 1.54 10.82
CA ILE A 297 7.00 0.53 9.81
C ILE A 297 7.30 1.06 8.41
N LEU A 298 6.86 2.28 8.10
CA LEU A 298 7.09 2.92 6.81
C LEU A 298 8.59 3.02 6.49
N SER A 299 9.38 3.54 7.44
CA SER A 299 10.84 3.70 7.28
C SER A 299 11.55 2.36 7.04
N LYS A 300 11.25 1.34 7.88
CA LYS A 300 11.80 -0.01 7.73
C LYS A 300 11.41 -0.65 6.39
N CYS A 301 10.15 -0.51 5.96
CA CYS A 301 9.66 -1.05 4.70
C CYS A 301 10.25 -0.33 3.48
N ARG A 302 10.43 1.00 3.50
CA ARG A 302 11.12 1.75 2.44
C ARG A 302 12.55 1.27 2.28
N ARG A 303 13.30 1.15 3.39
CA ARG A 303 14.67 0.64 3.38
C ARG A 303 14.73 -0.80 2.86
N LEU A 304 13.80 -1.67 3.27
CA LEU A 304 13.72 -3.03 2.79
C LEU A 304 13.42 -3.08 1.28
N LYS A 305 12.44 -2.31 0.81
CA LYS A 305 12.07 -2.21 -0.61
C LYS A 305 13.24 -1.71 -1.46
N SER A 306 13.98 -0.70 -0.98
CA SER A 306 15.18 -0.20 -1.65
C SER A 306 16.29 -1.25 -1.72
N LYS A 307 16.53 -2.00 -0.63
CA LYS A 307 17.58 -3.02 -0.56
C LYS A 307 17.27 -4.27 -1.40
N GLN A 308 16.00 -4.69 -1.46
CA GLN A 308 15.57 -5.90 -2.17
C GLN A 308 15.08 -5.62 -3.61
N GLY A 309 14.93 -4.35 -3.99
CA GLY A 309 14.34 -3.92 -5.26
C GLY A 309 12.83 -4.04 -5.32
N ARG A 310 12.20 -4.84 -4.44
CA ARG A 310 10.74 -5.02 -4.35
C ARG A 310 10.30 -5.33 -2.92
N LEU A 311 9.03 -5.09 -2.65
CA LEU A 311 8.31 -5.55 -1.46
C LEU A 311 6.89 -5.90 -1.92
N ASP A 312 6.40 -7.09 -1.53
CA ASP A 312 5.16 -7.63 -2.08
C ASP A 312 4.06 -7.84 -1.04
N LEU A 313 4.42 -7.92 0.26
CA LEU A 313 3.46 -8.09 1.35
C LEU A 313 4.00 -7.48 2.65
N ILE A 314 3.14 -6.79 3.38
CA ILE A 314 3.40 -6.34 4.75
C ILE A 314 2.34 -6.97 5.66
N VAL A 315 2.76 -7.55 6.79
CA VAL A 315 1.86 -8.10 7.83
C VAL A 315 2.16 -7.44 9.15
N VAL A 316 1.13 -7.01 9.88
CA VAL A 316 1.24 -6.39 11.21
C VAL A 316 0.39 -7.18 12.22
N ASP A 317 1.02 -7.81 13.20
CA ASP A 317 0.37 -8.61 14.25
C ASP A 317 0.64 -8.05 15.64
N HIS A 318 -0.28 -7.31 16.25
CA HIS A 318 -1.58 -6.82 15.83
C HIS A 318 -1.73 -5.33 16.17
N ILE A 319 -2.63 -4.64 15.45
CA ILE A 319 -2.76 -3.17 15.49
C ILE A 319 -3.02 -2.58 16.89
N GLN A 320 -3.61 -3.35 17.81
CA GLN A 320 -3.87 -2.91 19.17
C GLN A 320 -2.59 -2.80 20.04
N LEU A 321 -1.44 -3.29 19.59
CA LEU A 321 -0.15 -3.11 20.27
C LEU A 321 0.66 -1.95 19.73
N MET A 322 0.24 -1.36 18.60
CA MET A 322 0.91 -0.20 18.02
C MET A 322 0.69 1.05 18.85
N GLU A 323 1.66 1.95 18.80
CA GLU A 323 1.60 3.29 19.39
C GLU A 323 1.54 4.38 18.32
N VAL A 324 0.94 5.53 18.67
CA VAL A 324 0.99 6.75 17.86
C VAL A 324 2.04 7.67 18.44
N GLN A 325 2.89 8.28 17.60
CA GLN A 325 3.83 9.29 18.06
C GLN A 325 3.10 10.43 18.77
N LYS A 326 3.38 10.60 20.05
CA LYS A 326 2.70 11.58 20.89
C LYS A 326 3.21 12.99 20.65
N GLY A 327 2.36 13.83 20.09
CA GLY A 327 2.38 15.26 20.39
C GLY A 327 1.60 15.53 21.67
N GLY A 328 2.23 15.40 22.83
CA GLY A 328 1.86 16.14 24.03
C GLY A 328 0.52 15.91 24.73
N THR A 329 -0.34 14.94 24.42
CA THR A 329 -1.63 14.73 25.09
C THR A 329 -1.62 13.52 26.04
N LYS A 330 -2.26 13.69 27.22
CA LYS A 330 -2.25 12.76 28.35
C LYS A 330 -2.81 11.38 27.99
N ARG A 331 -2.16 10.32 28.51
CA ARG A 331 -2.65 8.93 28.52
C ARG A 331 -4.06 8.87 29.11
N GLY A 332 -5.02 8.31 28.41
CA GLY A 332 -6.23 7.78 29.01
C GLY A 332 -7.53 7.86 28.24
N ASP A 333 -7.81 8.90 27.45
CA ASP A 333 -9.20 9.11 26.98
C ASP A 333 -9.46 8.76 25.50
N ASN A 334 -8.49 8.21 24.75
CA ASN A 334 -8.71 8.17 23.29
C ASN A 334 -8.09 6.98 22.54
N ARG A 335 -8.11 5.77 23.13
CA ARG A 335 -7.62 4.56 22.41
C ARG A 335 -8.31 4.38 21.06
N GLN A 336 -9.59 4.71 20.99
CA GLN A 336 -10.36 4.67 19.75
C GLN A 336 -9.79 5.62 18.66
N GLN A 337 -9.38 6.83 19.07
CA GLN A 337 -8.76 7.79 18.13
C GLN A 337 -7.36 7.34 17.70
N GLU A 338 -6.58 6.76 18.63
CA GLU A 338 -5.26 6.20 18.30
C GLU A 338 -5.39 5.10 17.25
N ILE A 339 -6.30 4.14 17.43
CA ILE A 339 -6.55 3.06 16.47
C ILE A 339 -7.06 3.61 15.13
N THR A 340 -7.90 4.65 15.16
CA THR A 340 -8.34 5.36 13.95
C THR A 340 -7.16 5.93 13.18
N GLN A 341 -6.22 6.57 13.86
CA GLN A 341 -5.04 7.15 13.24
C GLN A 341 -4.09 6.06 12.73
N ILE A 342 -3.91 4.97 13.48
CA ILE A 342 -3.11 3.82 13.04
C ILE A 342 -3.69 3.23 11.74
N SER A 343 -5.01 3.01 11.68
CA SER A 343 -5.69 2.48 10.50
C SER A 343 -5.44 3.33 9.26
N ARG A 344 -5.65 4.66 9.37
CA ARG A 344 -5.38 5.60 8.27
C ARG A 344 -3.92 5.57 7.83
N ASN A 345 -3.00 5.54 8.78
CA ASN A 345 -1.57 5.50 8.49
C ASN A 345 -1.18 4.19 7.79
N LEU A 346 -1.72 3.03 8.21
CA LEU A 346 -1.49 1.75 7.53
C LEU A 346 -2.05 1.77 6.10
N LYS A 347 -3.21 2.41 5.88
CA LYS A 347 -3.75 2.60 4.52
C LYS A 347 -2.86 3.52 3.67
N MET A 348 -2.29 4.59 4.26
CA MET A 348 -1.32 5.44 3.57
C MET A 348 -0.04 4.66 3.22
N ILE A 349 0.49 3.85 4.15
CA ILE A 349 1.65 2.98 3.92
C ILE A 349 1.40 2.03 2.74
N ALA A 350 0.22 1.39 2.71
CA ALA A 350 -0.15 0.49 1.61
C ALA A 350 -0.12 1.21 0.25
N LYS A 351 -0.72 2.42 0.17
CA LYS A 351 -0.76 3.21 -1.05
C LYS A 351 0.60 3.73 -1.47
N GLU A 352 1.37 4.29 -0.53
CA GLU A 352 2.65 4.91 -0.79
C GLU A 352 3.70 3.90 -1.25
N LEU A 353 3.77 2.76 -0.57
CA LEU A 353 4.68 1.68 -0.93
C LEU A 353 4.16 0.85 -2.12
N ASP A 354 2.90 1.03 -2.51
CA ASP A 354 2.21 0.21 -3.51
C ASP A 354 2.31 -1.29 -3.19
N VAL A 355 1.96 -1.66 -1.93
CA VAL A 355 2.06 -3.02 -1.39
C VAL A 355 0.79 -3.34 -0.58
N PRO A 356 0.21 -4.54 -0.68
CA PRO A 356 -0.87 -4.97 0.21
C PRO A 356 -0.37 -5.06 1.66
N VAL A 357 -1.18 -4.54 2.59
CA VAL A 357 -0.94 -4.59 4.03
C VAL A 357 -2.01 -5.44 4.68
N ILE A 358 -1.63 -6.54 5.34
CA ILE A 358 -2.53 -7.34 6.19
C ILE A 358 -2.31 -6.88 7.63
N ALA A 359 -3.33 -6.26 8.21
CA ALA A 359 -3.31 -5.83 9.59
C ALA A 359 -4.23 -6.72 10.42
N LEU A 360 -3.66 -7.34 11.46
CA LEU A 360 -4.38 -8.23 12.34
C LEU A 360 -5.09 -7.42 13.43
N SER A 361 -6.35 -7.76 13.70
CA SER A 361 -7.16 -7.09 14.71
C SER A 361 -7.83 -8.09 15.67
N GLN A 362 -7.91 -7.74 16.92
CA GLN A 362 -8.65 -8.52 17.90
C GLN A 362 -10.11 -8.05 17.98
N LEU A 363 -11.06 -8.97 17.99
CA LEU A 363 -12.48 -8.65 18.12
C LEU A 363 -12.87 -8.34 19.56
N SER A 364 -13.85 -7.45 19.70
CA SER A 364 -14.48 -7.11 20.98
C SER A 364 -15.04 -8.36 21.68
N ARG A 365 -15.05 -8.34 23.02
CA ARG A 365 -15.69 -9.39 23.83
C ARG A 365 -17.21 -9.46 23.65
N LEU A 366 -17.84 -8.42 23.10
CA LEU A 366 -19.29 -8.37 22.88
C LEU A 366 -19.82 -9.45 21.91
N VAL A 367 -18.95 -9.98 21.04
CA VAL A 367 -19.27 -11.13 20.17
C VAL A 367 -19.80 -12.32 20.98
N THR A 368 -19.29 -12.55 22.20
CA THR A 368 -19.71 -13.69 23.04
C THR A 368 -21.17 -13.63 23.52
N ASN A 369 -21.79 -12.46 23.50
CA ASN A 369 -23.19 -12.27 23.92
C ASN A 369 -24.20 -12.59 22.82
N ARG A 370 -23.73 -12.93 21.61
CA ARG A 370 -24.57 -13.23 20.46
C ARG A 370 -24.73 -14.74 20.26
N THR A 371 -25.90 -15.19 19.91
CA THR A 371 -26.16 -16.59 19.57
C THR A 371 -25.25 -17.01 18.41
N GLY A 372 -24.54 -18.13 18.56
CA GLY A 372 -23.56 -18.63 17.59
C GLY A 372 -22.26 -17.85 17.49
N GLN A 373 -22.12 -16.71 18.19
CA GLN A 373 -20.91 -15.87 18.29
C GLN A 373 -20.26 -15.55 16.93
N LYS A 374 -21.08 -15.48 15.85
CA LYS A 374 -20.59 -15.15 14.50
C LYS A 374 -20.22 -13.68 14.45
N PRO A 375 -18.97 -13.34 14.07
CA PRO A 375 -18.50 -11.96 13.97
C PRO A 375 -19.21 -11.17 12.87
N VAL A 376 -19.36 -9.86 13.11
CA VAL A 376 -19.87 -8.88 12.12
C VAL A 376 -19.04 -7.60 12.19
N LEU A 377 -19.16 -6.72 11.19
CA LEU A 377 -18.37 -5.48 11.11
C LEU A 377 -18.45 -4.62 12.38
N SER A 378 -19.61 -4.56 13.04
CA SER A 378 -19.77 -3.81 14.29
C SER A 378 -18.94 -4.34 15.48
N ASP A 379 -18.36 -5.54 15.39
CA ASP A 379 -17.53 -6.13 16.43
C ASP A 379 -16.07 -5.61 16.37
N LEU A 380 -15.72 -4.89 15.29
CA LEU A 380 -14.54 -4.02 15.22
C LEU A 380 -14.74 -2.70 15.99
N ARG A 381 -15.66 -2.63 16.94
CA ARG A 381 -16.38 -1.48 17.52
C ARG A 381 -15.51 -0.43 18.22
N GLU A 382 -14.27 -0.73 18.56
CA GLU A 382 -13.32 0.29 19.04
C GLU A 382 -12.77 1.15 17.87
N SER A 383 -13.22 0.89 16.62
CA SER A 383 -12.65 1.50 15.43
C SER A 383 -13.60 1.41 14.23
N GLY A 384 -14.73 2.13 14.25
CA GLY A 384 -15.51 2.34 13.02
C GLY A 384 -14.67 2.87 11.84
N ALA A 385 -13.52 3.47 12.14
CA ALA A 385 -12.54 3.90 11.16
C ALA A 385 -11.79 2.75 10.49
N ILE A 386 -11.47 1.65 11.20
CA ILE A 386 -10.83 0.47 10.57
C ILE A 386 -11.74 -0.07 9.46
N GLU A 387 -13.04 -0.14 9.73
CA GLU A 387 -14.02 -0.56 8.74
C GLU A 387 -14.01 0.38 7.52
N GLN A 388 -13.96 1.69 7.73
CA GLN A 388 -13.99 2.67 6.63
C GLN A 388 -12.72 2.64 5.78
N ASP A 389 -11.54 2.56 6.41
CA ASP A 389 -10.25 2.64 5.76
C ASP A 389 -9.88 1.35 5.02
N ALA A 390 -10.30 0.18 5.54
CA ALA A 390 -10.00 -1.12 4.96
C ALA A 390 -10.65 -1.32 3.58
N ASP A 391 -9.92 -1.97 2.68
CA ASP A 391 -10.47 -2.40 1.38
C ASP A 391 -11.11 -3.78 1.50
N ILE A 392 -10.54 -4.66 2.34
CA ILE A 392 -11.05 -6.00 2.63
C ILE A 392 -11.09 -6.18 4.14
N VAL A 393 -12.20 -6.71 4.65
CA VAL A 393 -12.34 -7.12 6.06
C VAL A 393 -12.73 -8.58 6.10
N MET A 394 -11.90 -9.38 6.77
CA MET A 394 -12.09 -10.81 6.94
C MET A 394 -12.16 -11.18 8.42
N PHE A 395 -13.09 -12.07 8.76
CA PHE A 395 -13.19 -12.64 10.11
C PHE A 395 -12.93 -14.14 10.09
N ILE A 396 -12.27 -14.63 11.15
CA ILE A 396 -12.14 -16.05 11.41
C ILE A 396 -13.14 -16.43 12.50
N HIS A 397 -14.09 -17.27 12.13
CA HIS A 397 -15.05 -17.86 13.06
C HIS A 397 -14.76 -19.36 13.21
N ARG A 398 -14.76 -19.85 14.44
CA ARG A 398 -14.53 -21.25 14.80
C ARG A 398 -15.77 -21.78 15.53
N PRO A 399 -16.76 -22.31 14.77
CA PRO A 399 -18.00 -22.84 15.35
C PRO A 399 -17.75 -23.95 16.37
N ASP A 400 -16.74 -24.80 16.14
CA ASP A 400 -16.35 -25.92 17.02
C ASP A 400 -15.84 -25.48 18.41
N LYS A 401 -15.43 -24.23 18.59
CA LYS A 401 -15.03 -23.67 19.89
C LYS A 401 -16.17 -23.05 20.67
N VAL A 402 -17.32 -22.85 20.02
CA VAL A 402 -18.50 -22.21 20.58
C VAL A 402 -19.60 -23.22 20.85
N ALA A 403 -19.70 -24.26 20.02
CA ALA A 403 -20.69 -25.31 20.13
C ALA A 403 -20.46 -26.20 21.36
N GLU A 404 -21.54 -26.73 21.90
CA GLU A 404 -21.46 -27.74 22.93
C GLU A 404 -20.88 -29.06 22.38
N GLU A 405 -20.14 -29.81 23.18
CA GLU A 405 -19.63 -31.13 22.78
C GLU A 405 -20.73 -32.06 22.26
N SER A 406 -21.94 -31.94 22.84
CA SER A 406 -23.12 -32.69 22.38
C SER A 406 -23.54 -32.35 20.95
N GLU A 407 -23.34 -31.14 20.48
CA GLU A 407 -23.66 -30.70 19.11
C GLU A 407 -22.59 -31.17 18.12
N ILE A 408 -21.32 -31.13 18.54
CA ILE A 408 -20.21 -31.68 17.76
C ILE A 408 -20.36 -33.20 17.62
N ALA A 409 -20.67 -33.90 18.72
CA ALA A 409 -20.89 -35.35 18.72
C ALA A 409 -22.10 -35.78 17.88
N LYS A 410 -23.14 -34.94 17.77
CA LYS A 410 -24.31 -35.16 16.90
C LYS A 410 -24.05 -34.79 15.43
N GLY A 411 -22.84 -34.37 15.08
CA GLY A 411 -22.50 -33.99 13.73
C GLY A 411 -23.15 -32.68 13.25
N LYS A 412 -23.62 -31.81 14.14
CA LYS A 412 -24.19 -30.51 13.74
C LYS A 412 -23.12 -29.49 13.41
N VAL A 413 -21.94 -29.60 14.02
CA VAL A 413 -20.81 -28.70 13.83
C VAL A 413 -19.58 -29.54 13.49
N MET A 414 -18.90 -29.20 12.43
CA MET A 414 -17.65 -29.86 12.01
C MET A 414 -16.49 -29.45 12.90
N LYS A 415 -15.78 -30.43 13.47
CA LYS A 415 -14.59 -30.19 14.29
C LYS A 415 -13.45 -29.68 13.43
N ASN A 416 -12.68 -28.74 13.97
CA ASN A 416 -11.51 -28.15 13.29
C ASN A 416 -11.81 -27.40 11.99
N VAL A 417 -13.04 -27.09 11.67
CA VAL A 417 -13.39 -26.25 10.52
C VAL A 417 -13.53 -24.80 10.98
N ALA A 418 -12.87 -23.89 10.27
CA ALA A 418 -12.98 -22.46 10.45
C ALA A 418 -13.77 -21.86 9.29
N GLU A 419 -14.76 -21.06 9.58
CA GLU A 419 -15.47 -20.24 8.61
C GLU A 419 -14.74 -18.90 8.47
N ILE A 420 -14.30 -18.58 7.26
CA ILE A 420 -13.71 -17.28 6.92
C ILE A 420 -14.80 -16.43 6.30
N LEU A 421 -15.11 -15.31 6.95
CA LEU A 421 -16.15 -14.39 6.53
C LEU A 421 -15.52 -13.17 5.88
N ILE A 422 -15.83 -12.90 4.62
CA ILE A 422 -15.45 -11.67 3.93
C ILE A 422 -16.64 -10.72 4.01
N GLU A 423 -16.61 -9.84 5.02
CA GLU A 423 -17.72 -8.92 5.31
C GLU A 423 -17.61 -7.60 4.54
N LYS A 424 -16.40 -7.25 4.10
CA LYS A 424 -16.16 -6.11 3.21
C LYS A 424 -15.14 -6.48 2.14
N ASN A 425 -15.45 -6.15 0.90
CA ASN A 425 -14.54 -6.26 -0.24
C ASN A 425 -14.88 -5.17 -1.26
N ARG A 426 -14.04 -4.12 -1.35
CA ARG A 426 -14.26 -3.00 -2.28
C ARG A 426 -14.13 -3.39 -3.75
N ALA A 427 -13.43 -4.46 -4.04
CA ALA A 427 -13.07 -4.85 -5.40
C ALA A 427 -13.71 -6.17 -5.85
N GLY A 428 -14.57 -6.78 -5.01
CA GLY A 428 -15.21 -8.06 -5.29
C GLY A 428 -16.45 -8.29 -4.42
N SER A 429 -16.91 -9.53 -4.40
CA SER A 429 -18.07 -9.95 -3.61
C SER A 429 -17.71 -10.18 -2.14
N THR A 430 -18.69 -10.05 -1.28
CA THR A 430 -18.67 -10.54 0.11
C THR A 430 -19.21 -11.96 0.16
N GLY A 431 -18.90 -12.70 1.22
CA GLY A 431 -19.36 -14.07 1.40
C GLY A 431 -18.56 -14.82 2.45
N SER A 432 -18.71 -16.13 2.49
CA SER A 432 -17.93 -16.97 3.41
C SER A 432 -17.49 -18.26 2.74
N PHE A 433 -16.39 -18.81 3.23
CA PHE A 433 -15.88 -20.12 2.84
C PHE A 433 -15.23 -20.80 4.06
N GLU A 434 -14.95 -22.08 3.93
CA GLU A 434 -14.47 -22.90 5.03
C GLU A 434 -13.03 -23.37 4.78
N LEU A 435 -12.22 -23.35 5.84
CA LEU A 435 -10.88 -23.90 5.87
C LEU A 435 -10.78 -24.96 6.98
N LEU A 436 -10.00 -26.01 6.75
CA LEU A 436 -9.66 -26.98 7.78
C LEU A 436 -8.47 -26.47 8.58
N PHE A 437 -8.60 -26.41 9.90
CA PHE A 437 -7.54 -26.02 10.83
C PHE A 437 -6.86 -27.25 11.45
N LYS A 438 -5.63 -27.52 11.07
CA LYS A 438 -4.79 -28.56 11.68
C LYS A 438 -4.06 -27.96 12.90
N GLY A 439 -4.64 -28.10 14.07
CA GLY A 439 -4.16 -27.45 15.31
C GLY A 439 -2.76 -27.89 15.74
N GLY A 440 -2.43 -29.17 15.61
CA GLY A 440 -1.12 -29.69 15.93
C GLY A 440 0.00 -29.03 15.14
N ASN A 441 -0.22 -28.83 13.83
CA ASN A 441 0.79 -28.29 12.92
C ASN A 441 0.66 -26.77 12.73
N THR A 442 -0.27 -26.11 13.42
CA THR A 442 -0.56 -24.67 13.28
C THR A 442 -0.80 -24.24 11.82
N LYS A 443 -1.61 -25.03 11.08
CA LYS A 443 -1.83 -24.84 9.64
C LYS A 443 -3.31 -24.78 9.28
N PHE A 444 -3.68 -23.83 8.42
CA PHE A 444 -4.92 -23.85 7.67
C PHE A 444 -4.71 -24.47 6.29
N VAL A 445 -5.67 -25.24 5.83
CA VAL A 445 -5.68 -25.83 4.49
C VAL A 445 -7.08 -25.70 3.89
N ASP A 446 -7.18 -25.71 2.56
CA ASP A 446 -8.47 -25.76 1.90
C ASP A 446 -9.24 -27.01 2.33
N LEU A 447 -10.56 -26.88 2.51
CA LEU A 447 -11.40 -27.99 2.95
C LEU A 447 -11.55 -29.01 1.81
N PRO A 448 -11.12 -30.27 1.98
CA PRO A 448 -11.29 -31.30 0.96
C PRO A 448 -12.76 -31.52 0.61
N LYS A 449 -13.10 -31.70 -0.67
CA LYS A 449 -14.49 -31.92 -1.12
C LYS A 449 -15.13 -33.14 -0.44
N ASP A 450 -14.36 -34.18 -0.24
CA ASP A 450 -14.82 -35.43 0.39
C ASP A 450 -15.14 -35.26 1.88
N TYR A 451 -14.56 -34.27 2.55
CA TYR A 451 -14.82 -33.98 3.96
C TYR A 451 -16.28 -33.50 4.18
N LYS A 452 -16.81 -32.68 3.28
CA LYS A 452 -18.22 -32.24 3.33
C LYS A 452 -19.18 -33.39 3.05
N SER A 453 -18.91 -34.20 2.04
CA SER A 453 -19.78 -35.33 1.68
C SER A 453 -19.87 -36.39 2.77
N GLN A 454 -18.77 -36.68 3.47
CA GLN A 454 -18.76 -37.57 4.63
C GLN A 454 -19.63 -37.02 5.77
N PHE A 455 -19.57 -35.71 6.00
CA PHE A 455 -20.35 -35.05 7.04
C PHE A 455 -21.86 -35.02 6.72
N GLU A 456 -22.24 -34.72 5.48
CA GLU A 456 -23.63 -34.74 5.02
C GLU A 456 -24.24 -36.15 5.09
N THR A 457 -23.45 -37.18 4.80
CA THR A 457 -23.88 -38.58 4.89
C THR A 457 -24.19 -38.99 6.34
N VAL A 458 -23.45 -38.42 7.32
CA VAL A 458 -23.71 -38.68 8.74
C VAL A 458 -25.01 -38.01 9.20
N GLN A 459 -25.37 -36.84 8.67
CA GLN A 459 -26.62 -36.18 9.00
C GLN A 459 -27.88 -36.87 8.43
N THR A 460 -27.76 -37.53 7.27
CA THR A 460 -28.85 -38.19 6.59
C THR A 460 -29.01 -39.67 6.95
N GLY A 461 -27.98 -40.30 7.51
CA GLY A 461 -27.99 -41.71 7.88
C GLY A 461 -28.00 -41.89 9.41
N GLY A 462 -29.14 -42.37 9.96
CA GLY A 462 -29.22 -42.65 11.40
C GLY A 462 -28.11 -43.60 11.87
N GLY A 463 -27.35 -43.14 12.85
CA GLY A 463 -26.60 -43.95 13.79
C GLY A 463 -25.45 -44.80 13.24
N ARG A 464 -24.46 -44.17 12.66
CA ARG A 464 -23.11 -44.78 12.58
C ARG A 464 -22.12 -43.83 13.22
N ASP A 465 -21.19 -44.40 14.01
CA ASP A 465 -20.12 -43.65 14.65
C ASP A 465 -19.39 -42.76 13.63
N MET A 466 -19.21 -41.50 13.97
CA MET A 466 -18.43 -40.55 13.19
C MET A 466 -17.02 -41.13 12.96
N PRO A 467 -16.53 -41.17 11.72
CA PRO A 467 -15.14 -41.53 11.51
C PRO A 467 -14.26 -40.56 12.32
N PRO A 468 -13.19 -41.02 12.96
CA PRO A 468 -12.27 -40.16 13.66
C PRO A 468 -11.80 -39.07 12.71
N ALA A 469 -11.70 -37.82 13.21
CA ALA A 469 -11.10 -36.75 12.41
C ALA A 469 -9.75 -37.29 11.89
N PRO A 470 -9.46 -37.12 10.59
CA PRO A 470 -8.25 -37.69 10.03
C PRO A 470 -7.05 -37.12 10.79
N GLU A 471 -6.48 -37.96 11.68
CA GLU A 471 -5.28 -37.65 12.43
C GLU A 471 -4.06 -37.64 11.50
N ASP A 472 -4.15 -38.36 10.39
CA ASP A 472 -3.08 -38.50 9.39
C ASP A 472 -3.71 -38.63 7.99
N ILE A 473 -4.02 -37.53 7.33
CA ILE A 473 -4.00 -37.52 5.89
C ILE A 473 -2.52 -37.34 5.55
N ASP A 474 -1.86 -38.45 5.20
CA ASP A 474 -0.55 -38.44 4.57
C ASP A 474 -0.59 -37.41 3.45
N ASP A 475 0.22 -36.38 3.59
CA ASP A 475 0.43 -35.37 2.55
C ASP A 475 0.93 -36.14 1.31
N ALA A 476 0.06 -36.30 0.30
CA ALA A 476 0.56 -36.53 -1.03
C ALA A 476 1.54 -35.37 -1.31
N PRO A 477 2.80 -35.68 -1.66
CA PRO A 477 3.78 -34.62 -1.86
C PRO A 477 3.22 -33.66 -2.92
N PHE A 478 3.17 -32.37 -2.57
CA PHE A 478 2.87 -31.31 -3.53
C PHE A 478 3.92 -31.42 -4.65
N ASP A 479 3.48 -31.89 -5.81
CA ASP A 479 4.28 -31.97 -7.03
C ASP A 479 4.18 -30.60 -7.73
N PRO A 480 5.22 -29.76 -7.69
CA PRO A 480 5.21 -28.47 -8.35
C PRO A 480 5.10 -28.58 -9.88
N ASP A 481 5.42 -29.74 -10.47
CA ASP A 481 5.34 -29.98 -11.91
C ASP A 481 3.93 -30.35 -12.37
N ASN A 482 3.00 -30.65 -11.45
CA ASN A 482 1.62 -31.04 -11.75
C ASN A 482 0.62 -29.86 -11.64
N ALA A 483 1.09 -28.65 -11.37
CA ALA A 483 0.26 -27.45 -11.32
C ALA A 483 -0.19 -26.95 -12.72
N THR A 484 0.23 -27.60 -13.80
CA THR A 484 -0.02 -27.16 -15.18
C THR A 484 -1.12 -27.93 -15.91
N SER A 485 -1.82 -28.89 -15.26
CA SER A 485 -2.82 -29.72 -15.95
C SER A 485 -4.25 -29.61 -15.41
N PHE A 486 -4.72 -28.38 -15.08
CA PHE A 486 -6.14 -28.13 -15.02
C PHE A 486 -6.62 -27.45 -16.31
N ALA A 487 -6.84 -28.26 -17.34
CA ALA A 487 -7.73 -27.90 -18.43
C ALA A 487 -9.16 -27.75 -17.83
N PRO A 488 -9.90 -26.69 -18.16
CA PRO A 488 -11.31 -26.61 -17.78
C PRO A 488 -12.05 -27.80 -18.41
N PRO A 489 -13.11 -28.33 -17.75
CA PRO A 489 -13.94 -29.35 -18.36
C PRO A 489 -14.51 -28.79 -19.68
N GLU A 490 -14.35 -29.56 -20.75
CA GLU A 490 -14.99 -29.31 -22.03
C GLU A 490 -16.51 -29.47 -21.83
N ASP A 491 -17.17 -28.36 -21.57
CA ASP A 491 -18.62 -28.30 -21.66
C ASP A 491 -18.97 -28.07 -23.13
N GLU A 492 -19.39 -29.13 -23.83
CA GLU A 492 -20.00 -29.05 -25.17
C GLU A 492 -21.35 -28.36 -25.09
N GLY A 493 -21.33 -27.05 -24.85
CA GLY A 493 -22.45 -26.16 -25.02
C GLY A 493 -22.09 -25.11 -26.05
N THR A 494 -22.51 -25.33 -27.30
CA THR A 494 -22.44 -24.34 -28.38
C THR A 494 -23.17 -23.06 -27.97
N PHE A 495 -22.38 -22.08 -27.53
CA PHE A 495 -22.84 -20.71 -27.32
C PHE A 495 -22.94 -20.05 -28.69
N THR A 496 -24.16 -19.90 -29.22
CA THR A 496 -24.44 -19.00 -30.34
C THR A 496 -24.59 -17.59 -29.77
N PRO A 497 -23.78 -16.63 -30.17
CA PRO A 497 -23.98 -15.23 -29.78
C PRO A 497 -25.24 -14.70 -30.46
N PRO A 498 -26.01 -13.80 -29.79
CA PRO A 498 -27.16 -13.14 -30.44
C PRO A 498 -26.67 -12.25 -31.58
N ASP A 499 -27.43 -12.24 -32.69
CA ASP A 499 -27.18 -11.51 -33.94
C ASP A 499 -27.45 -9.99 -33.82
N ASP A 500 -26.75 -9.30 -32.91
CA ASP A 500 -26.70 -7.84 -32.90
C ASP A 500 -25.26 -7.39 -32.70
N VAL A 501 -24.44 -7.60 -33.72
CA VAL A 501 -23.11 -6.98 -33.82
C VAL A 501 -23.31 -5.56 -34.31
N PHE A 502 -23.09 -4.60 -33.42
CA PHE A 502 -22.98 -3.20 -33.76
C PHE A 502 -21.78 -3.02 -34.70
N ASP A 503 -22.07 -2.71 -35.95
CA ASP A 503 -21.07 -2.44 -36.99
C ASP A 503 -20.48 -1.05 -36.74
N ALA A 504 -19.21 -1.00 -36.28
CA ALA A 504 -18.45 0.23 -36.02
C ALA A 504 -18.18 1.07 -37.29
N SER A 505 -18.54 0.58 -38.49
CA SER A 505 -18.36 1.31 -39.74
C SER A 505 -19.36 2.45 -39.94
N GLU A 506 -20.53 2.44 -39.27
CA GLU A 506 -21.53 3.52 -39.39
C GLU A 506 -21.19 4.81 -38.60
N LEU A 507 -20.19 4.80 -37.73
CA LEU A 507 -19.78 5.98 -36.96
C LEU A 507 -18.82 6.91 -37.69
N PHE A 508 -18.23 6.47 -38.83
CA PHE A 508 -17.29 7.28 -39.61
C PHE A 508 -17.94 8.13 -40.72
N GLU A 509 -19.22 7.96 -41.04
CA GLU A 509 -19.90 8.70 -42.11
C GLU A 509 -20.60 10.01 -41.68
N LYS A 510 -20.55 10.41 -40.43
CA LYS A 510 -21.23 11.63 -39.94
C LYS A 510 -20.30 12.67 -39.32
N MET A 511 -19.13 12.95 -39.90
CA MET A 511 -18.40 14.18 -39.60
C MET A 511 -18.39 15.10 -40.82
N PRO A 512 -18.73 16.40 -40.66
CA PRO A 512 -18.78 17.34 -41.76
C PRO A 512 -17.36 17.70 -42.25
N ASN A 513 -17.22 17.76 -43.56
CA ASN A 513 -16.03 18.12 -44.31
C ASN A 513 -15.47 19.48 -43.89
N GLY A 514 -14.24 19.51 -43.42
CA GLY A 514 -13.40 20.70 -43.29
C GLY A 514 -12.05 20.48 -43.92
N GLU A 515 -11.88 21.08 -45.08
CA GLU A 515 -10.67 21.52 -45.78
C GLU A 515 -9.50 20.56 -45.95
N ARG A 516 -9.40 20.08 -47.20
CA ARG A 516 -8.19 19.48 -47.80
C ARG A 516 -7.15 20.57 -48.13
N GLY A 517 -6.03 20.51 -47.44
CA GLY A 517 -4.80 21.19 -47.91
C GLY A 517 -3.89 20.19 -48.56
N SER A 518 -3.68 20.37 -49.85
CA SER A 518 -2.75 19.65 -50.71
C SER A 518 -1.30 20.01 -50.39
N THR A 519 -0.41 19.02 -50.21
CA THR A 519 1.00 19.20 -50.56
C THR A 519 1.62 17.88 -51.06
N GLU A 520 2.36 18.04 -52.09
CA GLU A 520 2.91 17.10 -53.07
C GLU A 520 3.98 16.14 -52.52
N GLN A 521 4.09 15.03 -53.27
CA GLN A 521 5.17 14.04 -53.25
C GLN A 521 6.54 14.70 -53.52
N ASN A 522 7.58 14.17 -52.87
CA ASN A 522 8.85 13.82 -53.50
C ASN A 522 9.79 13.08 -52.52
N GLY A 523 10.25 11.92 -52.92
CA GLY A 523 11.66 11.66 -53.19
C GLY A 523 12.33 10.70 -52.19
N ASP A 524 12.59 9.50 -52.69
CA ASP A 524 13.54 8.49 -52.21
C ASP A 524 14.78 9.04 -51.48
N ASN A 525 15.16 8.40 -50.38
CA ASN A 525 16.58 8.12 -50.14
C ASN A 525 16.76 6.97 -49.12
N ASP A 526 17.34 5.91 -49.65
CA ASP A 526 18.00 4.81 -48.93
C ASP A 526 19.03 5.31 -47.93
N ILE A 527 18.95 4.86 -46.66
CA ILE A 527 20.10 4.87 -45.75
C ILE A 527 20.30 3.48 -45.16
N LYS A 528 21.43 2.91 -45.52
CA LYS A 528 22.00 1.65 -45.05
C LYS A 528 22.18 1.62 -43.52
N VAL A 529 21.78 0.50 -42.92
CA VAL A 529 22.13 0.12 -41.57
C VAL A 529 23.58 -0.32 -41.51
N GLY A 530 24.39 0.39 -40.73
CA GLY A 530 25.75 0.00 -40.37
C GLY A 530 25.71 -0.65 -38.96
N GLN A 531 26.10 -1.91 -38.88
CA GLN A 531 26.48 -2.57 -37.64
C GLN A 531 27.73 -1.91 -37.06
N THR A 532 27.71 -1.57 -35.78
CA THR A 532 28.94 -1.31 -35.02
C THR A 532 28.87 -2.10 -33.72
N ASP A 533 29.91 -2.91 -33.51
CA ASP A 533 30.18 -3.75 -32.35
C ASP A 533 30.32 -2.93 -31.08
N ILE A 534 29.70 -3.47 -30.01
CA ILE A 534 29.92 -3.02 -28.64
C ILE A 534 30.97 -3.96 -28.03
N ASN A 535 32.22 -3.56 -28.09
CA ASN A 535 33.30 -3.96 -27.18
C ASN A 535 34.34 -2.85 -27.30
N ASP A 536 34.34 -2.03 -26.25
CA ASP A 536 35.44 -1.20 -25.73
C ASP A 536 34.83 0.06 -25.11
N ILE A 537 34.84 0.09 -23.82
CA ILE A 537 35.12 1.21 -22.90
C ILE A 537 34.51 0.84 -21.54
N PHE A 538 35.42 0.37 -20.65
CA PHE A 538 35.46 0.40 -19.20
C PHE A 538 34.18 0.50 -18.38
#